data_293486e60282dde8d55cb1bec3a2a90c
#
_entry.id   293486e60282dde8d55cb1bec3a2a90c
#
_cell.length_a   1.000
_cell.length_b   1.000
_cell.length_c   1.000
_cell.angle_alpha   90.00
_cell.angle_beta   90.00
_cell.angle_gamma   90.00
#
_symmetry.space_group_name_H-M   'P 1'
#
loop_
_entity.id
_entity.type
_entity.pdbx_description
1 polymer ?
#
loop_
_entity_poly.entity_id
_entity_poly.type
_entity_poly.pdbx_seq_one_letter_code
_entity_poly.pdbx_strand_id
1 'polypeptide(L)'
;SLIERIDHLGIASADNQAAVAVFNRRMGLPVESQQTDVEVETAVESFTSDKYGVVYHARAPRAVGGLRVAFLTAGDCELEFLQNFDPSHGAVSEHGAAGTTRQDQGAITRFVATHGAGLHHVALKTPDIDAALAALERAGTRMIDRVGRPGSRRARIGFVHPASFGGVLFHMVQRDPI
;
A
#
# COMPACT_ATOMS: atom_id res chain seq x y z
N SER A 1 19.87 -2.46 -16.54
CA SER A 1 18.58 -3.17 -16.60
C SER A 1 17.48 -2.31 -16.00
N LEU A 2 16.31 -2.34 -16.60
CA LEU A 2 15.13 -1.64 -16.06
C LEU A 2 14.66 -2.26 -14.74
N ILE A 3 14.81 -3.56 -14.62
CA ILE A 3 14.43 -4.37 -13.47
C ILE A 3 15.69 -5.04 -12.91
N GLU A 4 15.86 -5.00 -11.60
CA GLU A 4 16.96 -5.64 -10.89
C GLU A 4 16.59 -7.06 -10.45
N ARG A 5 15.42 -7.22 -9.81
CA ARG A 5 14.95 -8.48 -9.25
C ARG A 5 13.46 -8.39 -8.87
N ILE A 6 12.89 -9.50 -8.45
CA ILE A 6 11.65 -9.47 -7.67
C ILE A 6 11.98 -8.89 -6.29
N ASP A 7 11.25 -7.85 -5.88
CA ASP A 7 11.41 -7.26 -4.55
C ASP A 7 10.59 -8.02 -3.52
N HIS A 8 9.30 -8.18 -3.81
CA HIS A 8 8.41 -8.92 -2.94
C HIS A 8 7.20 -9.50 -3.70
N LEU A 9 6.52 -10.44 -3.04
CA LEU A 9 5.22 -10.96 -3.43
C LEU A 9 4.18 -10.40 -2.46
N GLY A 10 3.20 -9.66 -2.98
CA GLY A 10 2.11 -9.12 -2.21
C GLY A 10 0.99 -10.14 -2.04
N ILE A 11 0.63 -10.44 -0.80
CA ILE A 11 -0.38 -11.42 -0.43
C ILE A 11 -1.52 -10.70 0.29
N ALA A 12 -2.70 -10.73 -0.33
CA ALA A 12 -3.91 -10.21 0.29
C ALA A 12 -4.38 -11.17 1.39
N SER A 13 -4.67 -10.64 2.55
CA SER A 13 -5.04 -11.40 3.74
C SER A 13 -6.32 -10.84 4.38
N ALA A 14 -7.12 -11.72 4.92
CA ALA A 14 -8.24 -11.34 5.78
C ALA A 14 -7.80 -11.07 7.23
N ASP A 15 -6.65 -11.63 7.63
CA ASP A 15 -6.06 -11.49 8.96
C ASP A 15 -4.54 -11.62 8.86
N ASN A 16 -3.86 -10.46 8.80
CA ASN A 16 -2.40 -10.42 8.70
C ASN A 16 -1.71 -11.09 9.89
N GLN A 17 -2.24 -10.91 11.10
CA GLN A 17 -1.62 -11.46 12.28
C GLN A 17 -1.60 -12.99 12.25
N ALA A 18 -2.73 -13.60 11.90
CA ALA A 18 -2.83 -15.05 11.75
C ALA A 18 -1.95 -15.56 10.60
N ALA A 19 -1.97 -14.90 9.44
CA ALA A 19 -1.15 -15.27 8.29
C ALA A 19 0.35 -15.22 8.61
N VAL A 20 0.83 -14.09 9.14
CA VAL A 20 2.23 -13.90 9.57
C VAL A 20 2.65 -14.97 10.58
N ALA A 21 1.80 -15.27 11.58
CA ALA A 21 2.11 -16.29 12.58
C ALA A 21 2.31 -17.67 11.95
N VAL A 22 1.53 -18.04 10.92
CA VAL A 22 1.70 -19.32 10.21
C VAL A 22 3.05 -19.37 9.50
N PHE A 23 3.40 -18.37 8.70
CA PHE A 23 4.65 -18.36 7.94
C PHE A 23 5.89 -18.26 8.84
N ASN A 24 5.81 -17.43 9.89
CA ASN A 24 6.91 -17.34 10.87
C ASN A 24 7.10 -18.63 11.64
N ARG A 25 6.03 -19.20 12.22
CA ARG A 25 6.14 -20.38 13.09
C ARG A 25 6.40 -21.68 12.33
N ARG A 26 5.77 -21.86 11.15
CA ARG A 26 5.87 -23.13 10.40
C ARG A 26 7.02 -23.15 9.41
N MET A 27 7.37 -22.00 8.83
CA MET A 27 8.43 -21.92 7.83
C MET A 27 9.69 -21.24 8.37
N GLY A 28 9.64 -20.66 9.57
CA GLY A 28 10.79 -19.99 10.19
C GLY A 28 11.16 -18.68 9.51
N LEU A 29 10.26 -18.09 8.69
CA LEU A 29 10.54 -16.82 8.02
C LEU A 29 10.55 -15.68 9.04
N PRO A 30 11.64 -14.91 9.17
CA PRO A 30 11.70 -13.80 10.09
C PRO A 30 10.79 -12.67 9.65
N VAL A 31 10.09 -12.07 10.60
CA VAL A 31 9.35 -10.82 10.38
C VAL A 31 10.36 -9.69 10.30
N GLU A 32 10.43 -9.03 9.16
CA GLU A 32 11.32 -7.88 8.94
C GLU A 32 10.70 -6.60 9.49
N SER A 33 9.44 -6.35 9.15
CA SER A 33 8.73 -5.14 9.60
C SER A 33 7.22 -5.35 9.63
N GLN A 34 6.56 -4.50 10.42
CA GLN A 34 5.10 -4.35 10.42
C GLN A 34 4.79 -2.86 10.43
N GLN A 35 3.79 -2.47 9.64
CA GLN A 35 3.39 -1.09 9.45
C GLN A 35 1.87 -0.99 9.37
N THR A 36 1.32 0.08 9.94
CA THR A 36 -0.08 0.43 9.73
C THR A 36 -0.14 1.84 9.14
N ASP A 37 -0.62 1.93 7.92
CA ASP A 37 -0.91 3.20 7.26
C ASP A 37 -2.35 3.58 7.56
N VAL A 38 -2.54 4.74 8.19
CA VAL A 38 -3.85 5.25 8.58
C VAL A 38 -4.28 6.35 7.62
N GLU A 39 -5.45 6.16 7.02
CA GLU A 39 -6.08 7.20 6.24
C GLU A 39 -6.89 8.11 7.15
N VAL A 40 -6.63 9.41 7.04
CA VAL A 40 -7.24 10.43 7.90
C VAL A 40 -8.02 11.42 7.05
N GLU A 41 -9.29 11.63 7.42
CA GLU A 41 -10.13 12.69 6.89
C GLU A 41 -10.05 13.91 7.79
N THR A 42 -9.80 15.07 7.17
CA THR A 42 -9.88 16.38 7.82
C THR A 42 -10.98 17.20 7.19
N ALA A 43 -11.69 17.96 8.00
CA ALA A 43 -12.71 18.88 7.51
C ALA A 43 -12.47 20.27 8.10
N VAL A 44 -12.63 21.28 7.25
CA VAL A 44 -12.67 22.69 7.66
C VAL A 44 -14.05 23.22 7.32
N GLU A 45 -14.74 23.71 8.33
CA GLU A 45 -16.01 24.44 8.16
C GLU A 45 -15.73 25.92 8.10
N SER A 46 -16.47 26.62 7.26
CA SER A 46 -16.52 28.08 7.27
C SER A 46 -17.96 28.54 7.47
N PHE A 47 -18.14 29.60 8.23
CA PHE A 47 -19.40 30.30 8.32
C PHE A 47 -19.19 31.82 8.32
N THR A 48 -20.17 32.53 7.82
CA THR A 48 -20.17 33.98 7.81
C THR A 48 -21.20 34.47 8.84
N SER A 49 -20.80 35.42 9.64
CA SER A 49 -21.60 36.02 10.69
C SER A 49 -21.49 37.54 10.63
N ASP A 50 -22.60 38.25 10.78
CA ASP A 50 -22.60 39.72 10.86
C ASP A 50 -21.76 40.23 12.04
N LYS A 51 -21.65 39.42 13.10
CA LYS A 51 -20.91 39.78 14.30
C LYS A 51 -19.39 39.46 14.20
N TYR A 52 -19.04 38.38 13.55
CA TYR A 52 -17.67 37.83 13.58
C TYR A 52 -16.99 37.80 12.22
N GLY A 53 -17.70 38.19 11.15
CA GLY A 53 -17.19 38.04 9.78
C GLY A 53 -17.13 36.58 9.33
N VAL A 54 -16.14 36.23 8.53
CA VAL A 54 -15.91 34.88 8.10
C VAL A 54 -15.02 34.15 9.12
N VAL A 55 -15.54 33.06 9.67
CA VAL A 55 -14.86 32.23 10.65
C VAL A 55 -14.61 30.84 10.06
N TYR A 56 -13.38 30.35 10.24
CA TYR A 56 -12.98 29.00 9.86
C TYR A 56 -12.78 28.15 11.11
N HIS A 57 -13.34 26.95 11.09
CA HIS A 57 -13.21 25.97 12.18
C HIS A 57 -12.69 24.65 11.62
N ALA A 58 -11.51 24.23 12.04
CA ALA A 58 -10.97 22.93 11.70
C ALA A 58 -11.49 21.87 12.68
N ARG A 59 -12.05 20.80 12.16
CA ARG A 59 -12.43 19.64 12.96
C ARG A 59 -11.21 18.78 13.24
N ALA A 60 -11.23 18.08 14.38
CA ALA A 60 -10.21 17.07 14.67
C ALA A 60 -10.16 16.00 13.55
N PRO A 61 -8.95 15.57 13.13
CA PRO A 61 -8.81 14.51 12.15
C PRO A 61 -9.49 13.22 12.63
N ARG A 62 -10.12 12.51 11.70
CA ARG A 62 -10.80 11.23 11.96
C ARG A 62 -10.20 10.16 11.05
N ALA A 63 -9.78 9.04 11.62
CA ALA A 63 -9.37 7.89 10.84
C ALA A 63 -10.58 7.30 10.09
N VAL A 64 -10.44 7.08 8.79
CA VAL A 64 -11.52 6.58 7.91
C VAL A 64 -11.18 5.23 7.27
N GLY A 65 -9.96 4.76 7.41
CA GLY A 65 -9.50 3.49 6.89
C GLY A 65 -8.00 3.34 7.04
N GLY A 66 -7.46 2.31 6.43
CA GLY A 66 -6.02 2.11 6.38
C GLY A 66 -5.60 0.76 5.84
N LEU A 67 -4.31 0.55 5.84
CA LEU A 67 -3.66 -0.65 5.36
C LEU A 67 -2.66 -1.14 6.40
N ARG A 68 -2.80 -2.40 6.82
CA ARG A 68 -1.79 -3.11 7.59
C ARG A 68 -0.88 -3.88 6.65
N VAL A 69 0.40 -3.72 6.84
CA VAL A 69 1.43 -4.36 6.02
C VAL A 69 2.43 -5.06 6.93
N ALA A 70 2.77 -6.30 6.58
CA ALA A 70 3.83 -7.04 7.26
C ALA A 70 4.76 -7.64 6.21
N PHE A 71 6.07 -7.49 6.40
CA PHE A 71 7.08 -8.08 5.54
C PHE A 71 7.80 -9.21 6.26
N LEU A 72 7.92 -10.35 5.58
CA LEU A 72 8.70 -11.50 6.02
C LEU A 72 9.82 -11.76 5.03
N THR A 73 11.03 -11.92 5.51
CA THR A 73 12.20 -12.18 4.66
C THR A 73 12.23 -13.63 4.20
N ALA A 74 12.38 -13.83 2.90
CA ALA A 74 12.53 -15.12 2.26
C ALA A 74 13.75 -15.08 1.29
N GLY A 75 14.96 -15.18 1.83
CA GLY A 75 16.18 -15.02 1.05
C GLY A 75 16.40 -13.57 0.58
N ASP A 76 16.50 -13.35 -0.72
CA ASP A 76 16.65 -12.05 -1.35
C ASP A 76 15.29 -11.43 -1.79
N CYS A 77 14.20 -12.09 -1.47
CA CYS A 77 12.82 -11.66 -1.74
C CYS A 77 12.05 -11.56 -0.43
N GLU A 78 10.94 -10.86 -0.44
CA GLU A 78 10.07 -10.73 0.72
C GLU A 78 8.65 -11.18 0.40
N LEU A 79 7.94 -11.63 1.43
CA LEU A 79 6.49 -11.80 1.41
C LEU A 79 5.88 -10.60 2.11
N GLU A 80 5.02 -9.88 1.42
CA GLU A 80 4.27 -8.75 1.94
C GLU A 80 2.83 -9.17 2.20
N PHE A 81 2.40 -9.17 3.45
CA PHE A 81 1.02 -9.43 3.82
C PHE A 81 0.25 -8.12 3.97
N LEU A 82 -0.90 -8.06 3.32
CA LEU A 82 -1.71 -6.85 3.19
C LEU A 82 -3.12 -7.10 3.71
N GLN A 83 -3.59 -6.21 4.57
CA GLN A 83 -4.96 -6.22 5.09
C GLN A 83 -5.44 -4.78 5.24
N ASN A 84 -6.59 -4.44 4.63
CA ASN A 84 -7.25 -3.19 5.00
C ASN A 84 -7.80 -3.30 6.42
N PHE A 85 -7.81 -2.19 7.13
CA PHE A 85 -8.52 -2.12 8.40
C PHE A 85 -9.57 -1.01 8.36
N ASP A 86 -10.64 -1.25 9.13
CA ASP A 86 -11.71 -0.31 9.35
C ASP A 86 -11.64 0.18 10.79
N PRO A 87 -11.42 1.47 11.04
CA PRO A 87 -11.31 2.02 12.38
C PRO A 87 -12.59 1.86 13.21
N SER A 88 -13.74 1.54 12.58
CA SER A 88 -14.97 1.22 13.30
C SER A 88 -14.91 -0.12 14.03
N HIS A 89 -14.00 -1.02 13.68
CA HIS A 89 -13.81 -2.34 14.25
C HIS A 89 -12.71 -2.44 15.30
N GLY A 90 -12.11 -1.33 15.70
CA GLY A 90 -11.10 -1.34 16.76
C GLY A 90 -10.27 -0.06 16.84
N ALA A 91 -9.62 0.13 17.96
CA ALA A 91 -8.71 1.25 18.15
C ALA A 91 -7.49 1.10 17.22
N VAL A 92 -7.08 2.20 16.60
CA VAL A 92 -5.78 2.29 15.95
C VAL A 92 -4.73 2.33 17.06
N SER A 93 -4.23 1.16 17.45
CA SER A 93 -3.28 1.03 18.56
C SER A 93 -1.83 1.06 18.10
N GLU A 94 -1.59 1.29 16.81
CA GLU A 94 -0.27 1.04 16.23
C GLU A 94 0.38 2.30 15.67
N HIS A 95 1.69 2.29 15.74
CA HIS A 95 2.57 3.36 15.33
C HIS A 95 2.80 3.28 13.82
N GLY A 96 2.01 3.99 13.04
CA GLY A 96 2.20 4.11 11.61
C GLY A 96 2.24 5.55 11.17
N ALA A 97 3.00 5.86 10.15
CA ALA A 97 2.87 7.12 9.46
C ALA A 97 1.51 7.15 8.74
N ALA A 98 0.86 8.31 8.70
CA ALA A 98 -0.35 8.48 7.94
C ALA A 98 -0.08 8.17 6.46
N GLY A 99 -0.64 7.08 5.98
CA GLY A 99 -0.58 6.71 4.57
C GLY A 99 -1.49 7.63 3.75
N THR A 100 -1.07 7.97 2.57
CA THR A 100 -1.77 8.92 1.71
C THR A 100 -2.48 8.27 0.54
N THR A 101 -2.60 6.96 0.54
CA THR A 101 -3.05 6.21 -0.62
C THR A 101 -4.57 6.04 -0.68
N ARG A 102 -5.28 7.12 -1.03
CA ARG A 102 -6.71 7.04 -1.38
C ARG A 102 -7.04 5.96 -2.41
N GLN A 103 -6.05 5.55 -3.20
CA GLN A 103 -6.17 4.53 -4.23
C GLN A 103 -6.27 3.10 -3.66
N ASP A 104 -5.82 2.90 -2.44
CA ASP A 104 -5.81 1.58 -1.80
C ASP A 104 -7.03 1.35 -0.88
N GLN A 105 -7.96 2.33 -0.81
CA GLN A 105 -9.15 2.25 0.03
C GLN A 105 -9.98 0.99 -0.27
N GLY A 106 -9.90 0.03 0.64
CA GLY A 106 -10.64 -1.21 0.56
C GLY A 106 -10.25 -2.13 -0.62
N ALA A 107 -9.15 -1.86 -1.35
CA ALA A 107 -8.73 -2.66 -2.49
C ALA A 107 -8.42 -4.11 -2.08
N ILE A 108 -7.72 -4.30 -0.98
CA ILE A 108 -7.40 -5.63 -0.45
C ILE A 108 -8.67 -6.33 0.05
N THR A 109 -9.55 -5.64 0.77
CA THR A 109 -10.83 -6.20 1.21
C THR A 109 -11.68 -6.66 0.01
N ARG A 110 -11.77 -5.84 -1.04
CA ARG A 110 -12.50 -6.22 -2.26
C ARG A 110 -11.85 -7.40 -2.97
N PHE A 111 -10.53 -7.45 -3.03
CA PHE A 111 -9.82 -8.58 -3.62
C PHE A 111 -10.11 -9.87 -2.86
N VAL A 112 -10.01 -9.87 -1.54
CA VAL A 112 -10.30 -11.04 -0.70
C VAL A 112 -11.75 -11.49 -0.84
N ALA A 113 -12.69 -10.55 -0.90
CA ALA A 113 -14.12 -10.87 -1.09
C ALA A 113 -14.40 -11.53 -2.45
N THR A 114 -13.65 -11.17 -3.49
CA THR A 114 -13.87 -11.66 -4.86
C THR A 114 -13.07 -12.92 -5.17
N HIS A 115 -11.83 -13.02 -4.70
CA HIS A 115 -10.85 -14.06 -5.06
C HIS A 115 -10.45 -14.95 -3.89
N GLY A 116 -10.80 -14.58 -2.66
CA GLY A 116 -10.22 -15.16 -1.46
C GLY A 116 -8.86 -14.57 -1.10
N ALA A 117 -8.34 -14.93 0.06
CA ALA A 117 -6.98 -14.58 0.44
C ALA A 117 -5.97 -15.29 -0.48
N GLY A 118 -4.89 -14.60 -0.85
CA GLY A 118 -3.86 -15.16 -1.73
C GLY A 118 -3.00 -14.12 -2.42
N LEU A 119 -2.27 -14.55 -3.43
CA LEU A 119 -1.35 -13.68 -4.19
C LEU A 119 -2.11 -12.54 -4.85
N HIS A 120 -1.73 -11.31 -4.53
CA HIS A 120 -2.34 -10.10 -5.04
C HIS A 120 -1.49 -9.44 -6.12
N HIS A 121 -0.18 -9.30 -5.90
CA HIS A 121 0.71 -8.66 -6.86
C HIS A 121 2.15 -9.16 -6.76
N VAL A 122 2.91 -8.84 -7.79
CA VAL A 122 4.36 -9.05 -7.85
C VAL A 122 5.04 -7.68 -7.95
N ALA A 123 5.97 -7.41 -7.03
CA ALA A 123 6.75 -6.19 -7.04
C ALA A 123 8.12 -6.41 -7.67
N LEU A 124 8.49 -5.54 -8.60
CA LEU A 124 9.75 -5.59 -9.33
C LEU A 124 10.62 -4.40 -8.91
N LYS A 125 11.80 -4.69 -8.36
CA LYS A 125 12.74 -3.65 -7.96
C LYS A 125 13.36 -2.97 -9.17
N THR A 126 13.39 -1.64 -9.14
CA THR A 126 14.02 -0.79 -10.15
C THR A 126 14.92 0.26 -9.49
N PRO A 127 16.05 0.64 -10.13
CA PRO A 127 16.90 1.71 -9.60
C PRO A 127 16.28 3.10 -9.80
N ASP A 128 15.37 3.25 -10.78
CA ASP A 128 14.72 4.52 -11.12
C ASP A 128 13.28 4.23 -11.55
N ILE A 129 12.33 4.51 -10.66
CA ILE A 129 10.93 4.17 -10.88
C ILE A 129 10.30 5.03 -11.99
N ASP A 130 10.62 6.31 -12.06
CA ASP A 130 10.00 7.18 -13.05
C ASP A 130 10.50 6.84 -14.45
N ALA A 131 11.79 6.52 -14.61
CA ALA A 131 12.34 6.02 -15.85
C ALA A 131 11.74 4.66 -16.23
N ALA A 132 11.52 3.77 -15.26
CA ALA A 132 10.91 2.46 -15.50
C ALA A 132 9.46 2.58 -15.96
N LEU A 133 8.63 3.38 -15.29
CA LEU A 133 7.24 3.59 -15.67
C LEU A 133 7.14 4.26 -17.06
N ALA A 134 7.96 5.27 -17.33
CA ALA A 134 7.99 5.92 -18.63
C ALA A 134 8.43 4.95 -19.76
N ALA A 135 9.36 4.04 -19.49
CA ALA A 135 9.77 3.03 -20.47
C ALA A 135 8.64 2.03 -20.77
N LEU A 136 7.92 1.58 -19.74
CA LEU A 136 6.76 0.69 -19.88
C LEU A 136 5.63 1.37 -20.68
N GLU A 137 5.35 2.64 -20.40
CA GLU A 137 4.34 3.42 -21.14
C GLU A 137 4.72 3.55 -22.61
N ARG A 138 5.98 3.88 -22.92
CA ARG A 138 6.46 3.93 -24.32
C ARG A 138 6.38 2.59 -25.03
N ALA A 139 6.51 1.49 -24.31
CA ALA A 139 6.34 0.14 -24.84
C ALA A 139 4.86 -0.28 -25.04
N GLY A 140 3.92 0.64 -24.81
CA GLY A 140 2.49 0.38 -24.99
C GLY A 140 1.78 -0.26 -23.78
N THR A 141 2.43 -0.31 -22.63
CA THR A 141 1.81 -0.81 -21.41
C THR A 141 0.70 0.14 -20.95
N ARG A 142 -0.46 -0.42 -20.61
CA ARG A 142 -1.52 0.33 -19.97
C ARG A 142 -1.12 0.60 -18.51
N MET A 143 -1.00 1.88 -18.18
CA MET A 143 -0.54 2.32 -16.87
C MET A 143 -1.70 2.50 -15.89
N ILE A 144 -1.44 2.25 -14.60
CA ILE A 144 -2.26 2.72 -13.47
C ILE A 144 -1.59 3.97 -12.91
N ASP A 145 -0.31 3.86 -12.55
CA ASP A 145 0.51 4.99 -12.12
C ASP A 145 1.51 5.36 -13.22
N ARG A 146 1.64 6.65 -13.55
CA ARG A 146 2.60 7.15 -14.54
C ARG A 146 3.87 7.70 -13.91
N VAL A 147 3.80 8.00 -12.63
CA VAL A 147 4.93 8.46 -11.81
C VAL A 147 4.93 7.70 -10.49
N GLY A 148 6.10 7.53 -9.91
CA GLY A 148 6.24 6.87 -8.62
C GLY A 148 5.56 7.65 -7.51
N ARG A 149 4.78 6.98 -6.68
CA ARG A 149 4.10 7.52 -5.50
C ARG A 149 4.59 6.85 -4.22
N PRO A 150 4.37 7.45 -3.04
CA PRO A 150 4.76 6.85 -1.77
C PRO A 150 4.13 5.47 -1.55
N GLY A 151 4.92 4.54 -1.04
CA GLY A 151 4.53 3.19 -0.65
C GLY A 151 5.08 2.82 0.71
N SER A 152 4.89 1.57 1.12
CA SER A 152 5.34 1.07 2.42
C SER A 152 6.86 1.16 2.56
N ARG A 153 7.34 1.35 3.79
CA ARG A 153 8.75 1.46 4.16
C ARG A 153 9.52 2.54 3.38
N ARG A 154 8.89 3.71 3.20
CA ARG A 154 9.44 4.87 2.46
C ARG A 154 9.85 4.57 1.01
N ALA A 155 9.36 3.46 0.44
CA ALA A 155 9.56 3.18 -0.97
C ALA A 155 8.75 4.11 -1.85
N ARG A 156 9.16 4.23 -3.11
CA ARG A 156 8.33 4.76 -4.20
C ARG A 156 7.80 3.58 -5.01
N ILE A 157 6.51 3.58 -5.30
CA ILE A 157 5.84 2.50 -6.03
C ILE A 157 5.03 3.04 -7.20
N GLY A 158 4.78 2.17 -8.18
CA GLY A 158 3.90 2.50 -9.29
C GLY A 158 3.34 1.24 -9.93
N PHE A 159 2.01 1.16 -10.02
CA PHE A 159 1.30 0.00 -10.58
C PHE A 159 1.11 0.11 -12.08
N VAL A 160 1.18 -1.04 -12.74
CA VAL A 160 0.83 -1.21 -14.14
C VAL A 160 -0.43 -2.06 -14.28
N HIS A 161 -1.23 -1.81 -15.32
CA HIS A 161 -2.52 -2.47 -15.46
C HIS A 161 -2.34 -3.95 -15.82
N PRO A 162 -3.00 -4.88 -15.10
CA PRO A 162 -2.80 -6.33 -15.29
C PRO A 162 -3.17 -6.82 -16.70
N ALA A 163 -4.05 -6.13 -17.41
CA ALA A 163 -4.40 -6.49 -18.80
C ALA A 163 -3.20 -6.47 -19.76
N SER A 164 -2.13 -5.72 -19.44
CA SER A 164 -0.91 -5.70 -20.24
C SER A 164 0.04 -6.86 -19.93
N PHE A 165 -0.22 -7.63 -18.87
CA PHE A 165 0.67 -8.69 -18.38
C PHE A 165 -0.08 -9.98 -18.06
N GLY A 166 -1.00 -10.40 -18.94
CA GLY A 166 -1.70 -11.67 -18.80
C GLY A 166 -2.59 -11.79 -17.54
N GLY A 167 -3.06 -10.66 -17.02
CA GLY A 167 -3.91 -10.64 -15.82
C GLY A 167 -3.12 -10.52 -14.49
N VAL A 168 -1.79 -10.50 -14.54
CA VAL A 168 -0.95 -10.35 -13.33
C VAL A 168 -0.79 -8.87 -12.98
N LEU A 169 -1.08 -8.51 -11.75
CA LEU A 169 -0.83 -7.17 -11.24
C LEU A 169 0.64 -7.04 -10.85
N PHE A 170 1.37 -6.20 -11.58
CA PHE A 170 2.73 -5.83 -11.25
C PHE A 170 2.81 -4.41 -10.71
N HIS A 171 3.76 -4.16 -9.82
CA HIS A 171 4.22 -2.81 -9.57
C HIS A 171 5.74 -2.71 -9.58
N MET A 172 6.21 -1.54 -9.95
CA MET A 172 7.63 -1.16 -9.81
C MET A 172 7.85 -0.62 -8.41
N VAL A 173 8.98 -0.93 -7.83
CA VAL A 173 9.38 -0.41 -6.53
C VAL A 173 10.82 0.09 -6.57
N GLN A 174 11.01 1.32 -6.11
CA GLN A 174 12.30 1.91 -5.84
C GLN A 174 12.43 2.11 -4.34
N ARG A 175 13.47 1.52 -3.76
CA ARG A 175 13.79 1.71 -2.35
C ARG A 175 14.90 2.70 -2.20
N ASP A 176 14.76 3.59 -1.23
CA ASP A 176 15.86 4.45 -0.85
C ASP A 176 17.00 3.59 -0.27
N PRO A 177 18.26 3.94 -0.56
CA PRO A 177 19.39 3.34 0.13
C PRO A 177 19.24 3.60 1.64
N ILE A 178 19.35 2.55 2.42
CA ILE A 178 19.38 2.65 3.89
C ILE A 178 20.80 3.02 4.29
#